data_8b94ecf02748828e75d75dc9718dffce
#
_entry.id   8b94ecf02748828e75d75dc9718dffce
#
_cell.length_a   1.000
_cell.length_b   1.000
_cell.length_c   1.000
_cell.angle_alpha   90.00
_cell.angle_beta   90.00
_cell.angle_gamma   90.00
#
_symmetry.space_group_name_H-M   'P 1'
#
loop_
_entity.id
_entity.type
_entity.pdbx_description
1 polymer ?
#
loop_
_entity_poly.entity_id
_entity_poly.type
_entity_poly.pdbx_seq_one_letter_code
_entity_poly.pdbx_strand_id
1 'polypeptide(L)'
;VTQLTFDLVSIPSPTGDSRQVTEFYADRLRDLGLAVEFGKEYPQSPSVVAYIEGDQPGPTLELSGHLDVIPVPHDPPEIRDGAIYGRGTSDMKGGMAAVIEVARVLASVREELHGRLMICAYGLHEAPVGRGQVLSGLLRRGIVGDAAISVEGPLDEVPVIGKGMSTYEIVIERPGAPIHEVHASPDLPHPLLVGLEAAQVLRAWNEELSQGEDLPYVGPETVFIGQFESGDFYNRVPSRCRIVGTRRYAPDARFPEVEAEFQARLDPIRARTSAEVRLDLVKTKDGFRVSEDERIVRTLQQGYEEVTGKPLPTSGFKAVGDVSNFVNEGGVPAVYYGCGLEHSHATPEYVPLEHLERLARVLLAASALYLGIRGAG
;
A
#
# COMPACT_ATOMS: atom_id res chain seq x y z
N VAL A 1 14.58 8.16 17.69
CA VAL A 1 13.72 8.15 16.50
C VAL A 1 14.01 9.34 15.60
N THR A 2 13.92 10.60 16.08
CA THR A 2 14.05 11.84 15.30
C THR A 2 15.29 11.87 14.41
N GLN A 3 16.50 11.68 14.99
CA GLN A 3 17.73 11.72 14.21
C GLN A 3 17.79 10.60 13.17
N LEU A 4 17.36 9.41 13.52
CA LEU A 4 17.33 8.27 12.59
C LEU A 4 16.36 8.48 11.43
N THR A 5 15.17 9.07 11.69
CA THR A 5 14.24 9.47 10.64
C THR A 5 14.89 10.46 9.69
N PHE A 6 15.53 11.50 10.23
CA PHE A 6 16.25 12.51 9.45
C PHE A 6 17.36 11.87 8.57
N ASP A 7 18.16 10.97 9.15
CA ASP A 7 19.23 10.29 8.45
C ASP A 7 18.69 9.41 7.30
N LEU A 8 17.62 8.64 7.54
CA LEU A 8 16.96 7.81 6.52
C LEU A 8 16.38 8.65 5.37
N VAL A 9 15.72 9.76 5.72
CA VAL A 9 15.10 10.65 4.72
C VAL A 9 16.16 11.40 3.92
N SER A 10 17.33 11.67 4.51
CA SER A 10 18.47 12.29 3.82
C SER A 10 19.09 11.40 2.72
N ILE A 11 18.81 10.10 2.73
CA ILE A 11 19.28 9.18 1.70
C ILE A 11 18.22 9.06 0.61
N PRO A 12 18.45 9.55 -0.62
CA PRO A 12 17.52 9.37 -1.73
C PRO A 12 17.24 7.88 -2.01
N SER A 13 15.99 7.53 -2.20
CA SER A 13 15.58 6.15 -2.46
C SER A 13 14.32 6.08 -3.34
N PRO A 14 14.34 6.67 -4.55
CA PRO A 14 13.19 6.53 -5.44
C PRO A 14 12.91 5.04 -5.70
N THR A 15 11.62 4.71 -5.88
CA THR A 15 11.23 3.33 -6.16
C THR A 15 12.05 2.74 -7.32
N GLY A 16 12.57 1.52 -7.13
CA GLY A 16 13.51 0.88 -8.05
C GLY A 16 15.00 1.12 -7.72
N ASP A 17 15.33 2.09 -6.87
CA ASP A 17 16.70 2.39 -6.45
C ASP A 17 16.77 2.76 -4.96
N SER A 18 16.51 1.77 -4.09
CA SER A 18 16.53 1.93 -2.63
C SER A 18 17.73 1.25 -1.95
N ARG A 19 18.71 0.78 -2.71
CA ARG A 19 19.83 0.01 -2.17
C ARG A 19 20.59 0.74 -1.08
N GLN A 20 20.96 2.01 -1.28
CA GLN A 20 21.76 2.77 -0.34
C GLN A 20 21.06 2.93 1.02
N VAL A 21 19.78 3.27 1.03
CA VAL A 21 19.01 3.40 2.28
C VAL A 21 18.82 2.05 2.96
N THR A 22 18.66 0.99 2.18
CA THR A 22 18.53 -0.38 2.71
C THR A 22 19.83 -0.86 3.36
N GLU A 23 20.99 -0.56 2.75
CA GLU A 23 22.30 -0.85 3.35
C GLU A 23 22.50 -0.05 4.65
N PHE A 24 22.16 1.23 4.65
CA PHE A 24 22.19 2.06 5.87
C PHE A 24 21.28 1.48 6.97
N TYR A 25 20.04 1.08 6.63
CA TYR A 25 19.11 0.48 7.57
C TYR A 25 19.67 -0.82 8.17
N ALA A 26 20.25 -1.67 7.33
CA ALA A 26 20.89 -2.90 7.76
C ALA A 26 22.08 -2.65 8.71
N ASP A 27 22.88 -1.61 8.46
CA ASP A 27 23.98 -1.26 9.36
C ASP A 27 23.47 -0.84 10.74
N ARG A 28 22.34 -0.10 10.81
CA ARG A 28 21.72 0.23 12.11
C ARG A 28 21.28 -1.03 12.86
N LEU A 29 20.74 -2.06 12.18
CA LEU A 29 20.42 -3.33 12.83
C LEU A 29 21.67 -4.08 13.29
N ARG A 30 22.76 -4.07 12.50
CA ARG A 30 24.04 -4.67 12.89
C ARG A 30 24.67 -3.96 14.09
N ASP A 31 24.55 -2.63 14.20
CA ASP A 31 25.02 -1.87 15.35
C ASP A 31 24.32 -2.30 16.67
N LEU A 32 23.09 -2.89 16.57
CA LEU A 32 22.40 -3.52 17.69
C LEU A 32 22.85 -4.98 17.95
N GLY A 33 23.83 -5.48 17.20
CA GLY A 33 24.33 -6.86 17.31
C GLY A 33 23.47 -7.91 16.63
N LEU A 34 22.53 -7.49 15.76
CA LEU A 34 21.63 -8.41 15.06
C LEU A 34 22.29 -8.99 13.79
N ALA A 35 22.04 -10.27 13.55
CA ALA A 35 22.34 -10.87 12.25
C ALA A 35 21.35 -10.35 11.21
N VAL A 36 21.88 -9.91 10.07
CA VAL A 36 21.07 -9.30 9.01
C VAL A 36 21.21 -10.10 7.72
N GLU A 37 20.08 -10.56 7.20
CA GLU A 37 20.00 -11.23 5.91
C GLU A 37 19.58 -10.23 4.82
N PHE A 38 20.32 -10.23 3.71
CA PHE A 38 19.99 -9.44 2.52
C PHE A 38 19.34 -10.30 1.44
N GLY A 39 18.19 -9.84 0.93
CA GLY A 39 17.59 -10.41 -0.26
C GLY A 39 18.39 -10.06 -1.52
N LYS A 40 18.60 -11.05 -2.40
CA LYS A 40 19.43 -10.91 -3.62
C LYS A 40 18.59 -10.79 -4.89
N GLU A 41 17.29 -10.97 -4.79
CA GLU A 41 16.37 -11.05 -5.94
C GLU A 41 16.29 -9.73 -6.70
N TYR A 42 16.31 -8.62 -5.98
CA TYR A 42 16.26 -7.25 -6.54
C TYR A 42 17.49 -6.45 -6.07
N PRO A 43 18.63 -6.52 -6.78
CA PRO A 43 19.88 -5.94 -6.29
C PRO A 43 19.87 -4.42 -6.04
N GLN A 44 19.04 -3.67 -6.78
CA GLN A 44 18.90 -2.22 -6.60
C GLN A 44 17.85 -1.85 -5.53
N SER A 45 17.01 -2.79 -5.14
CA SER A 45 16.00 -2.63 -4.09
C SER A 45 15.96 -3.91 -3.24
N PRO A 46 17.04 -4.24 -2.52
CA PRO A 46 17.12 -5.46 -1.74
C PRO A 46 16.18 -5.42 -0.54
N SER A 47 15.84 -6.59 -0.01
CA SER A 47 15.20 -6.71 1.30
C SER A 47 16.25 -6.92 2.40
N VAL A 48 15.85 -6.56 3.61
CA VAL A 48 16.59 -6.83 4.85
C VAL A 48 15.68 -7.56 5.80
N VAL A 49 16.16 -8.65 6.38
CA VAL A 49 15.47 -9.40 7.42
C VAL A 49 16.39 -9.59 8.60
N ALA A 50 15.91 -9.31 9.80
CA ALA A 50 16.63 -9.54 11.05
C ALA A 50 15.68 -10.05 12.13
N TYR A 51 16.23 -10.75 13.13
CA TYR A 51 15.48 -11.33 14.21
C TYR A 51 16.07 -10.96 15.57
N ILE A 52 15.19 -10.72 16.54
CA ILE A 52 15.53 -10.72 17.97
C ILE A 52 14.88 -11.97 18.55
N GLU A 53 15.70 -12.98 18.82
CA GLU A 53 15.26 -14.24 19.39
C GLU A 53 15.10 -14.09 20.91
N GLY A 54 13.93 -14.45 21.41
CA GLY A 54 13.66 -14.56 22.84
C GLY A 54 14.09 -15.94 23.39
N ASP A 55 14.32 -16.00 24.70
CA ASP A 55 14.77 -17.24 25.35
C ASP A 55 13.62 -18.21 25.59
N GLN A 56 12.38 -17.78 25.47
CA GLN A 56 11.20 -18.62 25.67
C GLN A 56 10.47 -18.90 24.36
N PRO A 57 9.90 -20.10 24.16
CA PRO A 57 9.07 -20.38 23.00
C PRO A 57 7.86 -19.44 22.92
N GLY A 58 7.51 -19.01 21.72
CA GLY A 58 6.38 -18.13 21.49
C GLY A 58 6.21 -17.77 20.02
N PRO A 59 5.33 -16.84 19.70
CA PRO A 59 5.05 -16.43 18.33
C PRO A 59 6.15 -15.54 17.76
N THR A 60 6.12 -15.39 16.43
CA THR A 60 6.90 -14.38 15.71
C THR A 60 6.01 -13.17 15.41
N LEU A 61 6.35 -12.02 15.97
CA LEU A 61 5.76 -10.73 15.54
C LEU A 61 6.65 -10.09 14.48
N GLU A 62 6.07 -9.70 13.36
CA GLU A 62 6.80 -8.98 12.32
C GLU A 62 6.48 -7.48 12.36
N LEU A 63 7.52 -6.63 12.43
CA LEU A 63 7.44 -5.20 12.14
C LEU A 63 8.07 -4.95 10.78
N SER A 64 7.32 -4.40 9.85
CA SER A 64 7.65 -4.45 8.44
C SER A 64 7.30 -3.14 7.73
N GLY A 65 8.10 -2.78 6.71
CA GLY A 65 7.81 -1.62 5.89
C GLY A 65 8.80 -1.39 4.76
N HIS A 66 8.45 -0.43 3.88
CA HIS A 66 9.28 -0.08 2.74
C HIS A 66 10.21 1.10 3.04
N LEU A 67 11.30 1.16 2.29
CA LEU A 67 12.31 2.21 2.36
C LEU A 67 12.38 3.06 1.09
N ASP A 68 11.70 2.64 0.02
CA ASP A 68 11.59 3.43 -1.20
C ASP A 68 10.51 4.51 -1.05
N VAL A 69 10.59 5.52 -1.91
CA VAL A 69 9.67 6.66 -1.96
C VAL A 69 9.24 6.91 -3.40
N ILE A 70 8.11 7.62 -3.58
CA ILE A 70 7.68 8.06 -4.91
C ILE A 70 8.76 8.91 -5.59
N PRO A 71 8.97 8.76 -6.93
CA PRO A 71 10.03 9.48 -7.65
C PRO A 71 9.61 10.92 -8.00
N VAL A 72 9.04 11.64 -7.03
CA VAL A 72 8.64 13.03 -7.19
C VAL A 72 9.67 13.94 -6.51
N PRO A 73 10.20 14.97 -7.21
CA PRO A 73 11.15 15.91 -6.62
C PRO A 73 10.62 16.52 -5.31
N HIS A 74 11.52 16.73 -4.37
CA HIS A 74 11.24 17.36 -3.07
C HIS A 74 12.47 18.15 -2.60
N ASP A 75 12.24 19.09 -1.68
CA ASP A 75 13.33 19.82 -1.03
C ASP A 75 14.16 18.90 -0.13
N PRO A 76 15.44 19.25 0.13
CA PRO A 76 16.24 18.55 1.13
C PRO A 76 15.54 18.49 2.48
N PRO A 77 15.75 17.40 3.27
CA PRO A 77 15.09 17.28 4.56
C PRO A 77 15.56 18.36 5.54
N GLU A 78 14.63 18.84 6.35
CA GLU A 78 14.91 19.79 7.44
C GLU A 78 14.05 19.49 8.67
N ILE A 79 14.58 19.89 9.85
CA ILE A 79 13.81 19.85 11.09
C ILE A 79 13.44 21.29 11.44
N ARG A 80 12.16 21.59 11.45
CA ARG A 80 11.64 22.91 11.86
C ARG A 80 10.23 22.78 12.42
N ASP A 81 9.83 23.75 13.23
CA ASP A 81 8.47 23.86 13.77
C ASP A 81 7.94 22.59 14.45
N GLY A 82 8.82 21.80 15.09
CA GLY A 82 8.45 20.56 15.76
C GLY A 82 8.13 19.39 14.81
N ALA A 83 8.56 19.45 13.55
CA ALA A 83 8.36 18.42 12.55
C ALA A 83 9.64 18.15 11.73
N ILE A 84 9.72 16.98 11.10
CA ILE A 84 10.71 16.66 10.08
C ILE A 84 10.03 16.77 8.73
N TYR A 85 10.55 17.61 7.86
CA TYR A 85 10.13 17.77 6.47
C TYR A 85 11.05 16.98 5.57
N GLY A 86 10.47 16.31 4.54
CA GLY A 86 11.23 15.57 3.54
C GLY A 86 10.44 14.37 3.00
N ARG A 87 10.76 13.94 1.79
CA ARG A 87 10.12 12.81 1.13
C ARG A 87 10.40 11.50 1.88
N GLY A 88 9.33 10.76 2.25
CA GLY A 88 9.41 9.52 3.02
C GLY A 88 9.35 9.71 4.53
N THR A 89 9.15 10.94 5.05
CA THR A 89 9.01 11.18 6.49
C THR A 89 7.76 10.53 7.05
N SER A 90 6.64 10.66 6.36
CA SER A 90 5.33 10.09 6.69
C SER A 90 5.17 8.71 6.06
N ASP A 91 5.69 8.52 4.84
CA ASP A 91 5.50 7.33 4.02
C ASP A 91 6.84 6.76 3.51
N MET A 92 7.47 5.82 4.25
CA MET A 92 7.17 5.42 5.64
C MET A 92 8.49 5.28 6.45
N LYS A 93 9.57 6.02 6.06
CA LYS A 93 10.89 5.93 6.72
C LYS A 93 10.82 6.34 8.20
N GLY A 94 9.87 7.24 8.58
CA GLY A 94 9.60 7.55 9.98
C GLY A 94 9.14 6.34 10.77
N GLY A 95 8.24 5.53 10.20
CA GLY A 95 7.83 4.24 10.76
C GLY A 95 9.00 3.27 10.89
N MET A 96 9.82 3.18 9.85
CA MET A 96 11.00 2.30 9.87
C MET A 96 12.08 2.75 10.88
N ALA A 97 12.20 4.05 11.14
CA ALA A 97 13.05 4.56 12.22
C ALA A 97 12.51 4.15 13.60
N ALA A 98 11.19 4.17 13.79
CA ALA A 98 10.57 3.70 15.03
C ALA A 98 10.81 2.20 15.26
N VAL A 99 10.83 1.37 14.21
CA VAL A 99 11.17 -0.06 14.31
C VAL A 99 12.57 -0.29 14.87
N ILE A 100 13.57 0.48 14.44
CA ILE A 100 14.93 0.39 14.99
C ILE A 100 14.96 0.72 16.49
N GLU A 101 14.19 1.70 16.95
CA GLU A 101 14.10 2.04 18.37
C GLU A 101 13.43 0.93 19.19
N VAL A 102 12.36 0.33 18.66
CA VAL A 102 11.72 -0.86 19.25
C VAL A 102 12.74 -2.01 19.34
N ALA A 103 13.45 -2.27 18.24
CA ALA A 103 14.48 -3.30 18.20
C ALA A 103 15.58 -3.06 19.24
N ARG A 104 16.04 -1.83 19.40
CA ARG A 104 17.06 -1.47 20.38
C ARG A 104 16.63 -1.80 21.81
N VAL A 105 15.38 -1.50 22.17
CA VAL A 105 14.85 -1.78 23.51
C VAL A 105 14.64 -3.27 23.69
N LEU A 106 13.98 -3.96 22.76
CA LEU A 106 13.68 -5.38 22.87
C LEU A 106 14.95 -6.26 22.86
N ALA A 107 15.98 -5.87 22.09
CA ALA A 107 17.27 -6.57 22.11
C ALA A 107 17.94 -6.51 23.49
N SER A 108 17.72 -5.43 24.28
CA SER A 108 18.30 -5.30 25.63
C SER A 108 17.57 -6.13 26.70
N VAL A 109 16.36 -6.60 26.40
CA VAL A 109 15.53 -7.43 27.31
C VAL A 109 15.14 -8.76 26.68
N ARG A 110 15.88 -9.22 25.68
CA ARG A 110 15.57 -10.44 24.92
C ARG A 110 15.31 -11.69 25.77
N GLU A 111 15.94 -11.78 26.95
CA GLU A 111 15.77 -12.89 27.88
C GLU A 111 14.33 -12.99 28.44
N GLU A 112 13.58 -11.89 28.37
CA GLU A 112 12.19 -11.82 28.81
C GLU A 112 11.19 -12.08 27.68
N LEU A 113 11.64 -12.16 26.40
CA LEU A 113 10.77 -12.37 25.26
C LEU A 113 10.30 -13.82 25.15
N HIS A 114 9.02 -13.99 24.84
CA HIS A 114 8.42 -15.25 24.43
C HIS A 114 8.23 -15.24 22.91
N GLY A 115 9.00 -16.05 22.20
CA GLY A 115 9.06 -16.05 20.74
C GLY A 115 10.10 -15.07 20.21
N ARG A 116 9.82 -14.40 19.12
CA ARG A 116 10.80 -13.50 18.48
C ARG A 116 10.16 -12.30 17.80
N LEU A 117 10.91 -11.21 17.74
CA LEU A 117 10.61 -10.10 16.85
C LEU A 117 11.32 -10.31 15.51
N MET A 118 10.59 -10.28 14.41
CA MET A 118 11.10 -10.22 13.05
C MET A 118 11.03 -8.77 12.56
N ILE A 119 12.09 -8.28 11.97
CA ILE A 119 12.18 -6.95 11.34
C ILE A 119 12.38 -7.16 9.86
N CYS A 120 11.50 -6.61 9.04
CA CYS A 120 11.59 -6.70 7.61
C CYS A 120 11.53 -5.33 6.95
N ALA A 121 12.53 -5.02 6.12
CA ALA A 121 12.57 -3.79 5.33
C ALA A 121 12.78 -4.14 3.86
N TYR A 122 12.09 -3.44 2.96
CA TYR A 122 12.15 -3.73 1.52
C TYR A 122 11.93 -2.46 0.69
N GLY A 123 12.09 -2.59 -0.61
CA GLY A 123 11.75 -1.58 -1.61
C GLY A 123 10.78 -2.12 -2.64
N LEU A 124 10.60 -1.39 -3.74
CA LEU A 124 9.66 -1.70 -4.80
C LEU A 124 8.20 -1.77 -4.31
N HIS A 125 7.86 -0.92 -3.35
CA HIS A 125 6.49 -0.70 -2.90
C HIS A 125 5.81 0.36 -3.75
N GLU A 126 6.46 1.50 -3.93
CA GLU A 126 5.91 2.71 -4.52
C GLU A 126 5.77 2.65 -6.06
N ALA A 127 4.69 3.25 -6.57
CA ALA A 127 4.50 3.43 -8.00
C ALA A 127 5.57 4.40 -8.58
N PRO A 128 5.88 4.31 -9.89
CA PRO A 128 5.24 3.48 -10.91
C PRO A 128 5.84 2.08 -11.08
N VAL A 129 7.03 1.79 -10.51
CA VAL A 129 7.73 0.50 -10.71
C VAL A 129 7.51 -0.50 -9.59
N GLY A 130 7.26 0.00 -8.37
CA GLY A 130 6.90 -0.83 -7.22
C GLY A 130 5.47 -1.35 -7.32
N ARG A 131 5.29 -2.60 -6.92
CA ARG A 131 3.99 -3.30 -6.81
C ARG A 131 3.99 -4.26 -5.62
N GLY A 132 4.94 -4.10 -4.69
CA GLY A 132 5.15 -5.01 -3.56
C GLY A 132 5.83 -6.32 -3.93
N GLN A 133 6.52 -6.40 -5.07
CA GLN A 133 7.12 -7.65 -5.56
C GLN A 133 8.23 -8.19 -4.66
N VAL A 134 8.95 -7.31 -3.93
CA VAL A 134 9.97 -7.74 -2.95
C VAL A 134 9.29 -8.42 -1.76
N LEU A 135 8.27 -7.79 -1.18
CA LEU A 135 7.48 -8.38 -0.10
C LEU A 135 6.83 -9.71 -0.54
N SER A 136 6.15 -9.73 -1.69
CA SER A 136 5.57 -10.96 -2.24
C SER A 136 6.63 -12.07 -2.44
N GLY A 137 7.88 -11.71 -2.80
CA GLY A 137 8.99 -12.64 -2.89
C GLY A 137 9.39 -13.24 -1.54
N LEU A 138 9.39 -12.44 -0.47
CA LEU A 138 9.62 -12.91 0.90
C LEU A 138 8.52 -13.85 1.37
N LEU A 139 7.26 -13.44 1.21
CA LEU A 139 6.08 -14.23 1.63
C LEU A 139 6.03 -15.60 0.93
N ARG A 140 6.27 -15.65 -0.39
CA ARG A 140 6.34 -16.94 -1.14
C ARG A 140 7.45 -17.87 -0.66
N ARG A 141 8.50 -17.36 -0.03
CA ARG A 141 9.57 -18.17 0.58
C ARG A 141 9.27 -18.55 2.03
N GLY A 142 8.09 -18.19 2.56
CA GLY A 142 7.73 -18.43 3.94
C GLY A 142 8.47 -17.53 4.95
N ILE A 143 9.03 -16.40 4.48
CA ILE A 143 9.66 -15.40 5.34
C ILE A 143 8.54 -14.44 5.76
N VAL A 144 7.91 -14.75 6.88
CA VAL A 144 6.77 -14.04 7.45
C VAL A 144 6.62 -14.37 8.93
N GLY A 145 6.11 -13.44 9.73
CA GLY A 145 5.76 -13.66 11.12
C GLY A 145 4.41 -14.40 11.29
N ASP A 146 4.05 -14.79 12.51
CA ASP A 146 2.70 -15.27 12.82
C ASP A 146 1.65 -14.16 12.79
N ALA A 147 2.09 -12.92 12.92
CA ALA A 147 1.33 -11.70 12.67
C ALA A 147 2.28 -10.56 12.26
N ALA A 148 1.76 -9.56 11.56
CA ALA A 148 2.57 -8.43 11.11
C ALA A 148 1.92 -7.07 11.44
N ILE A 149 2.77 -6.06 11.70
CA ILE A 149 2.42 -4.65 11.67
C ILE A 149 3.20 -4.01 10.54
N SER A 150 2.50 -3.55 9.48
CA SER A 150 3.08 -2.62 8.52
C SER A 150 3.14 -1.24 9.18
N VAL A 151 4.36 -0.71 9.34
CA VAL A 151 4.55 0.56 10.08
C VAL A 151 4.26 1.80 9.24
N GLU A 152 3.30 1.66 8.35
CA GLU A 152 2.62 2.65 7.53
C GLU A 152 1.19 2.85 8.05
N GLY A 153 0.57 3.96 7.71
CA GLY A 153 -0.85 4.11 7.99
C GLY A 153 -1.17 5.13 9.08
N PRO A 154 -2.43 5.15 9.52
CA PRO A 154 -2.88 6.10 10.52
C PRO A 154 -2.26 5.84 11.89
N LEU A 155 -2.22 6.91 12.72
CA LEU A 155 -1.64 6.87 14.07
C LEU A 155 -2.71 6.71 15.16
N ASP A 156 -3.95 7.13 14.90
CA ASP A 156 -5.03 7.24 15.89
C ASP A 156 -6.19 6.26 15.62
N GLU A 157 -6.00 5.30 14.73
CA GLU A 157 -6.94 4.24 14.41
C GLU A 157 -6.20 3.00 13.84
N VAL A 158 -6.84 1.82 13.89
CA VAL A 158 -6.29 0.61 13.29
C VAL A 158 -7.22 0.12 12.18
N PRO A 159 -6.77 0.19 10.91
CA PRO A 159 -7.53 -0.34 9.79
C PRO A 159 -7.58 -1.88 9.83
N VAL A 160 -8.80 -2.43 9.81
CA VAL A 160 -9.06 -3.88 9.82
C VAL A 160 -9.67 -4.37 8.50
N ILE A 161 -9.96 -3.45 7.60
CA ILE A 161 -10.53 -3.75 6.28
C ILE A 161 -10.02 -2.76 5.24
N GLY A 162 -9.76 -3.24 4.02
CA GLY A 162 -9.41 -2.40 2.87
C GLY A 162 -9.94 -3.03 1.57
N LYS A 163 -10.41 -2.20 0.65
CA LYS A 163 -10.85 -2.66 -0.68
C LYS A 163 -9.67 -3.03 -1.55
N GLY A 164 -9.84 -4.03 -2.42
CA GLY A 164 -8.92 -4.27 -3.52
C GLY A 164 -8.97 -3.16 -4.57
N MET A 165 -7.93 -3.05 -5.36
CA MET A 165 -7.84 -2.09 -6.46
C MET A 165 -7.23 -2.72 -7.70
N SER A 166 -7.82 -2.40 -8.84
CA SER A 166 -7.23 -2.56 -10.16
C SER A 166 -7.31 -1.25 -10.93
N THR A 167 -6.37 -1.06 -11.84
CA THR A 167 -6.46 -0.05 -12.90
C THR A 167 -7.00 -0.71 -14.16
N TYR A 168 -7.80 0.02 -14.92
CA TYR A 168 -8.26 -0.42 -16.22
C TYR A 168 -7.97 0.59 -17.31
N GLU A 169 -7.71 0.08 -18.50
CA GLU A 169 -7.65 0.84 -19.74
C GLU A 169 -8.57 0.18 -20.76
N ILE A 170 -9.54 0.95 -21.26
CA ILE A 170 -10.39 0.54 -22.38
C ILE A 170 -9.93 1.31 -23.61
N VAL A 171 -9.51 0.60 -24.64
CA VAL A 171 -9.07 1.16 -25.90
C VAL A 171 -10.03 0.73 -26.99
N ILE A 172 -10.61 1.72 -27.67
CA ILE A 172 -11.54 1.53 -28.78
C ILE A 172 -10.87 2.05 -30.04
N GLU A 173 -10.65 1.17 -31.01
CA GLU A 173 -9.92 1.51 -32.24
C GLU A 173 -10.67 1.06 -33.47
N ARG A 174 -10.56 1.84 -34.53
CA ARG A 174 -10.95 1.44 -35.87
C ARG A 174 -9.74 1.48 -36.80
N PRO A 175 -9.72 0.68 -37.86
CA PRO A 175 -8.66 0.76 -38.87
C PRO A 175 -8.66 2.08 -39.61
N GLY A 176 -7.49 2.50 -40.08
CA GLY A 176 -7.26 3.70 -40.85
C GLY A 176 -7.07 4.97 -40.03
N ALA A 177 -6.57 6.02 -40.69
CA ALA A 177 -6.31 7.31 -40.09
C ALA A 177 -7.62 8.09 -39.80
N PRO A 178 -7.57 9.12 -38.93
CA PRO A 178 -8.68 10.07 -38.79
C PRO A 178 -9.05 10.67 -40.16
N ILE A 179 -10.36 10.79 -40.42
CA ILE A 179 -10.91 11.27 -41.70
C ILE A 179 -11.85 12.46 -41.49
N HIS A 180 -11.89 13.40 -42.42
CA HIS A 180 -12.83 14.50 -42.35
C HIS A 180 -14.27 14.00 -42.37
N GLU A 181 -15.16 14.54 -41.49
CA GLU A 181 -16.52 14.03 -41.28
C GLU A 181 -17.35 13.98 -42.57
N VAL A 182 -17.16 14.92 -43.52
CA VAL A 182 -17.91 14.95 -44.79
C VAL A 182 -17.51 13.82 -45.76
N HIS A 183 -16.40 13.14 -45.51
CA HIS A 183 -15.90 12.01 -46.32
C HIS A 183 -16.03 10.67 -45.58
N ALA A 184 -16.54 10.69 -44.33
CA ALA A 184 -16.76 9.47 -43.57
C ALA A 184 -17.96 8.68 -44.11
N SER A 185 -17.78 7.37 -44.31
CA SER A 185 -18.91 6.50 -44.60
C SER A 185 -19.88 6.45 -43.40
N PRO A 186 -21.21 6.39 -43.63
CA PRO A 186 -22.19 6.20 -42.56
C PRO A 186 -21.93 4.93 -41.69
N ASP A 187 -21.34 3.90 -42.29
CA ASP A 187 -21.02 2.63 -41.59
C ASP A 187 -19.64 2.66 -40.90
N LEU A 188 -18.91 3.79 -41.00
CA LEU A 188 -17.61 3.91 -40.36
C LEU A 188 -17.76 3.95 -38.81
N PRO A 189 -17.15 3.01 -38.08
CA PRO A 189 -17.23 3.07 -36.62
C PRO A 189 -16.65 4.38 -36.10
N HIS A 190 -17.29 4.94 -35.09
CA HIS A 190 -16.88 6.20 -34.49
C HIS A 190 -16.36 5.97 -33.06
N PRO A 191 -15.05 5.77 -32.84
CA PRO A 191 -14.49 5.40 -31.53
C PRO A 191 -14.88 6.32 -30.37
N LEU A 192 -15.04 7.64 -30.62
CA LEU A 192 -15.50 8.57 -29.61
C LEU A 192 -16.94 8.24 -29.15
N LEU A 193 -17.86 7.95 -30.08
CA LEU A 193 -19.24 7.61 -29.73
C LEU A 193 -19.35 6.27 -29.01
N VAL A 194 -18.59 5.26 -29.45
CA VAL A 194 -18.48 3.97 -28.75
C VAL A 194 -17.86 4.16 -27.35
N GLY A 195 -16.88 5.05 -27.23
CA GLY A 195 -16.29 5.41 -25.94
C GLY A 195 -17.28 6.09 -24.99
N LEU A 196 -18.14 6.97 -25.51
CA LEU A 196 -19.22 7.58 -24.71
C LEU A 196 -20.20 6.50 -24.20
N GLU A 197 -20.55 5.51 -25.04
CA GLU A 197 -21.37 4.38 -24.62
C GLU A 197 -20.71 3.57 -23.51
N ALA A 198 -19.41 3.25 -23.67
CA ALA A 198 -18.62 2.56 -22.65
C ALA A 198 -18.58 3.36 -21.34
N ALA A 199 -18.34 4.67 -21.40
CA ALA A 199 -18.34 5.54 -20.23
C ALA A 199 -19.72 5.60 -19.54
N GLN A 200 -20.82 5.59 -20.29
CA GLN A 200 -22.17 5.51 -19.74
C GLN A 200 -22.41 4.17 -19.01
N VAL A 201 -21.96 3.06 -19.59
CA VAL A 201 -22.04 1.73 -18.95
C VAL A 201 -21.25 1.72 -17.63
N LEU A 202 -20.01 2.24 -17.62
CA LEU A 202 -19.20 2.32 -16.40
C LEU A 202 -19.84 3.23 -15.35
N ARG A 203 -20.43 4.35 -15.75
CA ARG A 203 -21.15 5.25 -14.83
C ARG A 203 -22.37 4.55 -14.22
N ALA A 204 -23.19 3.90 -15.03
CA ALA A 204 -24.36 3.17 -14.55
C ALA A 204 -23.94 2.04 -13.59
N TRP A 205 -22.85 1.33 -13.93
CA TRP A 205 -22.29 0.32 -13.03
C TRP A 205 -21.83 0.91 -11.69
N ASN A 206 -21.17 2.06 -11.70
CA ASN A 206 -20.81 2.73 -10.44
C ASN A 206 -22.02 3.15 -9.61
N GLU A 207 -23.12 3.58 -10.25
CA GLU A 207 -24.38 3.88 -9.61
C GLU A 207 -25.02 2.61 -8.98
N GLU A 208 -24.99 1.47 -9.68
CA GLU A 208 -25.42 0.17 -9.15
C GLU A 208 -24.57 -0.25 -7.93
N LEU A 209 -23.24 -0.15 -8.03
CA LEU A 209 -22.33 -0.49 -6.93
C LEU A 209 -22.55 0.39 -5.70
N SER A 210 -22.84 1.68 -5.90
CA SER A 210 -23.11 2.62 -4.81
C SER A 210 -24.38 2.31 -4.01
N GLN A 211 -25.30 1.53 -4.59
CA GLN A 211 -26.53 1.02 -3.95
C GLN A 211 -26.36 -0.41 -3.42
N GLY A 212 -25.18 -1.00 -3.62
CA GLY A 212 -24.83 -2.33 -3.16
C GLY A 212 -24.49 -2.38 -1.66
N GLU A 213 -23.70 -3.36 -1.27
CA GLU A 213 -23.26 -3.52 0.10
C GLU A 213 -22.38 -2.33 0.54
N ASP A 214 -22.75 -1.71 1.65
CA ASP A 214 -21.92 -0.70 2.31
C ASP A 214 -20.91 -1.42 3.22
N LEU A 215 -19.69 -1.62 2.69
CA LEU A 215 -18.64 -2.29 3.42
C LEU A 215 -18.22 -1.44 4.64
N PRO A 216 -18.13 -2.03 5.84
CA PRO A 216 -17.77 -1.31 7.05
C PRO A 216 -16.52 -0.44 6.85
N TYR A 217 -16.57 0.82 7.29
CA TYR A 217 -15.49 1.81 7.25
C TYR A 217 -15.00 2.24 5.85
N VAL A 218 -15.17 1.46 4.79
CA VAL A 218 -14.59 1.74 3.45
C VAL A 218 -15.64 2.08 2.40
N GLY A 219 -16.95 1.93 2.74
CA GLY A 219 -18.04 2.22 1.84
C GLY A 219 -18.15 1.26 0.66
N PRO A 220 -19.10 1.47 -0.26
CA PRO A 220 -19.38 0.54 -1.35
C PRO A 220 -18.21 0.40 -2.32
N GLU A 221 -18.27 -0.61 -3.16
CA GLU A 221 -17.36 -0.79 -4.31
C GLU A 221 -17.52 0.36 -5.31
N THR A 222 -16.50 0.61 -6.13
CA THR A 222 -16.55 1.72 -7.09
C THR A 222 -15.87 1.39 -8.41
N VAL A 223 -16.38 2.00 -9.48
CA VAL A 223 -15.70 2.17 -10.77
C VAL A 223 -15.54 3.65 -11.03
N PHE A 224 -14.30 4.10 -11.17
CA PHE A 224 -13.98 5.50 -11.38
C PHE A 224 -13.33 5.72 -12.75
N ILE A 225 -13.83 6.70 -13.50
CA ILE A 225 -13.24 7.14 -14.78
C ILE A 225 -12.32 8.32 -14.48
N GLY A 226 -11.01 8.13 -14.65
CA GLY A 226 -10.02 9.16 -14.42
C GLY A 226 -9.63 9.94 -15.68
N GLN A 227 -9.65 9.26 -16.83
CA GLN A 227 -9.28 9.84 -18.11
C GLN A 227 -10.23 9.39 -19.22
N PHE A 228 -10.54 10.31 -20.13
CA PHE A 228 -11.28 10.05 -21.37
C PHE A 228 -10.66 10.87 -22.49
N GLU A 229 -10.07 10.19 -23.47
CA GLU A 229 -9.31 10.84 -24.54
C GLU A 229 -9.79 10.34 -25.90
N SER A 230 -10.18 11.26 -26.81
CA SER A 230 -10.52 10.90 -28.18
C SER A 230 -10.52 12.14 -29.07
N GLY A 231 -10.07 11.95 -30.32
CA GLY A 231 -10.04 13.00 -31.33
C GLY A 231 -8.82 13.92 -31.24
N ASP A 232 -8.51 14.59 -32.33
CA ASP A 232 -7.38 15.51 -32.48
C ASP A 232 -7.79 16.84 -33.15
N PHE A 233 -8.96 16.85 -33.77
CA PHE A 233 -9.45 18.04 -34.48
C PHE A 233 -10.99 18.00 -34.63
N TYR A 234 -11.64 19.17 -34.61
CA TYR A 234 -13.09 19.32 -34.46
C TYR A 234 -13.95 18.72 -35.59
N ASN A 235 -13.44 18.54 -36.80
CA ASN A 235 -14.17 18.02 -37.95
C ASN A 235 -13.55 16.72 -38.52
N ARG A 236 -12.92 15.92 -37.66
CA ARG A 236 -12.34 14.62 -38.02
C ARG A 236 -12.95 13.51 -37.18
N VAL A 237 -13.38 12.45 -37.85
CA VAL A 237 -13.77 11.19 -37.16
C VAL A 237 -12.51 10.54 -36.61
N PRO A 238 -12.38 10.39 -35.29
CA PRO A 238 -11.19 9.82 -34.68
C PRO A 238 -11.00 8.36 -35.04
N SER A 239 -9.78 7.87 -34.98
CA SER A 239 -9.45 6.44 -35.13
C SER A 239 -9.35 5.73 -33.80
N ARG A 240 -9.29 6.46 -32.68
CA ARG A 240 -9.10 5.92 -31.33
C ARG A 240 -9.88 6.70 -30.26
N CYS A 241 -10.34 5.96 -29.26
CA CYS A 241 -10.78 6.49 -27.97
C CYS A 241 -10.11 5.67 -26.86
N ARG A 242 -9.74 6.31 -25.76
CA ARG A 242 -9.09 5.72 -24.61
C ARG A 242 -9.81 6.15 -23.33
N ILE A 243 -10.13 5.20 -22.46
CA ILE A 243 -10.73 5.43 -21.14
C ILE A 243 -9.86 4.74 -20.10
N VAL A 244 -9.44 5.47 -19.07
CA VAL A 244 -8.62 4.91 -17.98
C VAL A 244 -9.25 5.24 -16.65
N GLY A 245 -9.18 4.28 -15.75
CA GLY A 245 -9.71 4.48 -14.41
C GLY A 245 -9.32 3.40 -13.42
N THR A 246 -10.04 3.35 -12.31
CA THR A 246 -9.82 2.37 -11.25
C THR A 246 -11.10 1.62 -10.92
N ARG A 247 -10.97 0.35 -10.56
CA ARG A 247 -12.00 -0.48 -9.94
C ARG A 247 -11.57 -0.79 -8.51
N ARG A 248 -12.38 -0.38 -7.53
CA ARG A 248 -12.20 -0.78 -6.14
C ARG A 248 -13.28 -1.79 -5.78
N TYR A 249 -12.88 -2.97 -5.33
CA TYR A 249 -13.73 -4.14 -5.11
C TYR A 249 -13.64 -4.66 -3.68
N ALA A 250 -14.64 -5.43 -3.29
CA ALA A 250 -14.74 -6.01 -1.94
C ALA A 250 -13.47 -6.79 -1.55
N PRO A 251 -13.08 -6.80 -0.27
CA PRO A 251 -11.88 -7.49 0.19
C PRO A 251 -11.90 -8.99 -0.10
N ASP A 252 -13.09 -9.58 -0.16
CA ASP A 252 -13.29 -11.02 -0.37
C ASP A 252 -13.47 -11.38 -1.87
N ALA A 253 -13.54 -10.38 -2.78
CA ALA A 253 -13.65 -10.59 -4.20
C ALA A 253 -12.31 -11.02 -4.80
N ARG A 254 -12.36 -12.01 -5.70
CA ARG A 254 -11.17 -12.48 -6.41
C ARG A 254 -10.99 -11.74 -7.73
N PHE A 255 -9.77 -11.37 -8.05
CA PHE A 255 -9.48 -10.59 -9.26
C PHE A 255 -10.03 -11.19 -10.57
N PRO A 256 -10.01 -12.52 -10.83
CA PRO A 256 -10.65 -13.08 -12.03
C PRO A 256 -12.17 -12.83 -12.09
N GLU A 257 -12.86 -12.70 -10.96
CA GLU A 257 -14.30 -12.36 -10.89
C GLU A 257 -14.51 -10.91 -11.30
N VAL A 258 -13.65 -10.01 -10.81
CA VAL A 258 -13.65 -8.58 -11.21
C VAL A 258 -13.41 -8.42 -12.71
N GLU A 259 -12.48 -9.20 -13.28
CA GLU A 259 -12.22 -9.20 -14.72
C GLU A 259 -13.44 -9.68 -15.52
N ALA A 260 -14.08 -10.77 -15.08
CA ALA A 260 -15.28 -11.29 -15.72
C ALA A 260 -16.44 -10.28 -15.69
N GLU A 261 -16.61 -9.52 -14.60
CA GLU A 261 -17.61 -8.44 -14.52
C GLU A 261 -17.35 -7.35 -15.59
N PHE A 262 -16.10 -6.90 -15.75
CA PHE A 262 -15.74 -5.92 -16.78
C PHE A 262 -16.03 -6.45 -18.18
N GLN A 263 -15.65 -7.70 -18.48
CA GLN A 263 -15.90 -8.31 -19.78
C GLN A 263 -17.40 -8.36 -20.09
N ALA A 264 -18.21 -8.82 -19.12
CA ALA A 264 -19.66 -8.91 -19.28
C ALA A 264 -20.32 -7.53 -19.54
N ARG A 265 -19.77 -6.44 -18.98
CA ARG A 265 -20.26 -5.07 -19.21
C ARG A 265 -19.89 -4.53 -20.60
N LEU A 266 -18.75 -4.95 -21.17
CA LEU A 266 -18.27 -4.50 -22.47
C LEU A 266 -18.78 -5.35 -23.64
N ASP A 267 -19.15 -6.61 -23.43
CA ASP A 267 -19.60 -7.53 -24.49
C ASP A 267 -20.80 -6.99 -25.30
N PRO A 268 -21.84 -6.38 -24.72
CA PRO A 268 -22.92 -5.77 -25.48
C PRO A 268 -22.44 -4.64 -26.41
N ILE A 269 -21.40 -3.90 -26.02
CA ILE A 269 -20.82 -2.84 -26.86
C ILE A 269 -20.07 -3.48 -28.02
N ARG A 270 -19.22 -4.47 -27.75
CA ARG A 270 -18.48 -5.23 -28.76
C ARG A 270 -19.42 -5.83 -29.83
N ALA A 271 -20.56 -6.33 -29.40
CA ALA A 271 -21.53 -6.95 -30.32
C ALA A 271 -22.21 -5.95 -31.28
N ARG A 272 -22.20 -4.66 -30.98
CA ARG A 272 -22.89 -3.61 -31.76
C ARG A 272 -21.94 -2.75 -32.62
N THR A 273 -20.63 -2.86 -32.43
CA THR A 273 -19.66 -2.05 -33.18
C THR A 273 -18.70 -2.91 -33.99
N SER A 274 -18.26 -2.41 -35.12
CA SER A 274 -17.14 -2.98 -35.86
C SER A 274 -15.78 -2.39 -35.45
N ALA A 275 -15.75 -1.46 -34.48
CA ALA A 275 -14.52 -1.04 -33.83
C ALA A 275 -14.01 -2.15 -32.92
N GLU A 276 -12.70 -2.28 -32.80
CA GLU A 276 -12.09 -3.16 -31.79
C GLU A 276 -12.21 -2.52 -30.41
N VAL A 277 -12.71 -3.25 -29.42
CA VAL A 277 -12.84 -2.81 -28.02
C VAL A 277 -11.99 -3.72 -27.14
N ARG A 278 -10.84 -3.24 -26.72
CA ARG A 278 -9.91 -3.95 -25.84
C ARG A 278 -10.04 -3.45 -24.41
N LEU A 279 -9.92 -4.36 -23.47
CA LEU A 279 -9.77 -4.08 -22.03
C LEU A 279 -8.40 -4.58 -21.59
N ASP A 280 -7.63 -3.68 -20.99
CA ASP A 280 -6.45 -4.02 -20.19
C ASP A 280 -6.78 -3.74 -18.72
N LEU A 281 -6.76 -4.79 -17.90
CA LEU A 281 -7.09 -4.73 -16.48
C LEU A 281 -5.90 -5.24 -15.68
N VAL A 282 -5.32 -4.36 -14.86
CA VAL A 282 -4.14 -4.67 -14.07
C VAL A 282 -4.48 -4.64 -12.59
N LYS A 283 -4.34 -5.79 -11.93
CA LYS A 283 -4.45 -5.86 -10.47
C LYS A 283 -3.34 -5.03 -9.81
N THR A 284 -3.72 -4.07 -8.99
CA THR A 284 -2.78 -3.30 -8.15
C THR A 284 -2.54 -4.04 -6.84
N LYS A 285 -3.60 -4.31 -6.10
CA LYS A 285 -3.60 -5.08 -4.84
C LYS A 285 -4.98 -5.71 -4.62
N ASP A 286 -5.01 -6.87 -3.98
CA ASP A 286 -6.25 -7.42 -3.44
C ASP A 286 -6.70 -6.61 -2.22
N GLY A 287 -7.96 -6.75 -1.83
CA GLY A 287 -8.43 -6.21 -0.56
C GLY A 287 -7.94 -7.06 0.61
N PHE A 288 -8.23 -6.62 1.82
CA PHE A 288 -7.96 -7.39 3.02
C PHE A 288 -9.08 -7.21 4.05
N ARG A 289 -9.24 -8.21 4.90
CA ARG A 289 -10.09 -8.17 6.08
C ARG A 289 -9.39 -8.91 7.21
N VAL A 290 -9.32 -8.28 8.38
CA VAL A 290 -8.79 -8.86 9.62
C VAL A 290 -9.88 -8.75 10.66
N SER A 291 -10.09 -9.81 11.45
CA SER A 291 -11.06 -9.75 12.55
C SER A 291 -10.61 -8.75 13.60
N GLU A 292 -11.54 -7.95 14.11
CA GLU A 292 -11.28 -7.06 15.25
C GLU A 292 -10.89 -7.85 16.53
N ASP A 293 -11.20 -9.15 16.57
CA ASP A 293 -10.85 -10.06 17.65
C ASP A 293 -9.45 -10.68 17.50
N GLU A 294 -8.76 -10.45 16.38
CA GLU A 294 -7.41 -10.94 16.19
C GLU A 294 -6.46 -10.42 17.28
N ARG A 295 -5.57 -11.31 17.73
CA ARG A 295 -4.61 -10.99 18.79
C ARG A 295 -3.81 -9.74 18.47
N ILE A 296 -3.37 -9.56 17.22
CA ILE A 296 -2.55 -8.41 16.83
C ILE A 296 -3.33 -7.09 16.92
N VAL A 297 -4.63 -7.08 16.57
CA VAL A 297 -5.50 -5.92 16.70
C VAL A 297 -5.66 -5.55 18.18
N ARG A 298 -6.07 -6.51 19.01
CA ARG A 298 -6.27 -6.28 20.44
C ARG A 298 -4.99 -5.86 21.17
N THR A 299 -3.86 -6.45 20.81
CA THR A 299 -2.56 -6.11 21.42
C THR A 299 -2.14 -4.70 21.03
N LEU A 300 -2.36 -4.30 19.78
CA LEU A 300 -2.10 -2.93 19.33
C LEU A 300 -3.01 -1.93 20.05
N GLN A 301 -4.30 -2.23 20.18
CA GLN A 301 -5.27 -1.41 20.92
C GLN A 301 -4.86 -1.25 22.39
N GLN A 302 -4.47 -2.33 23.03
CA GLN A 302 -4.00 -2.29 24.43
C GLN A 302 -2.71 -1.47 24.56
N GLY A 303 -1.71 -1.69 23.71
CA GLY A 303 -0.47 -0.91 23.73
C GLY A 303 -0.70 0.58 23.48
N TYR A 304 -1.64 0.93 22.59
CA TYR A 304 -2.04 2.33 22.38
C TYR A 304 -2.70 2.92 23.63
N GLU A 305 -3.61 2.19 24.26
CA GLU A 305 -4.30 2.67 25.49
C GLU A 305 -3.32 2.85 26.65
N GLU A 306 -2.35 1.94 26.81
CA GLU A 306 -1.29 2.06 27.84
C GLU A 306 -0.44 3.33 27.65
N VAL A 307 -0.15 3.69 26.40
CA VAL A 307 0.70 4.86 26.07
C VAL A 307 -0.07 6.18 26.11
N THR A 308 -1.31 6.17 25.62
CA THR A 308 -2.08 7.43 25.38
C THR A 308 -3.18 7.67 26.41
N GLY A 309 -3.61 6.64 27.15
CA GLY A 309 -4.78 6.69 28.02
C GLY A 309 -6.11 6.74 27.25
N LYS A 310 -6.11 6.47 25.93
CA LYS A 310 -7.29 6.55 25.07
C LYS A 310 -7.47 5.21 24.31
N PRO A 311 -8.71 4.83 23.97
CA PRO A 311 -8.94 3.68 23.11
C PRO A 311 -8.46 3.98 21.68
N LEU A 312 -7.95 2.94 20.98
CA LEU A 312 -7.65 2.95 19.55
C LEU A 312 -8.84 2.36 18.78
N PRO A 313 -9.61 3.15 18.05
CA PRO A 313 -10.76 2.64 17.29
C PRO A 313 -10.31 1.82 16.07
N THR A 314 -11.13 0.86 15.68
CA THR A 314 -11.01 0.19 14.38
C THR A 314 -11.50 1.09 13.25
N SER A 315 -10.93 0.90 12.05
CA SER A 315 -11.27 1.71 10.87
C SER A 315 -11.07 0.93 9.57
N GLY A 316 -11.16 1.63 8.45
CA GLY A 316 -10.89 1.10 7.12
C GLY A 316 -9.76 1.80 6.40
N PHE A 317 -8.95 1.05 5.67
CA PHE A 317 -7.88 1.58 4.84
C PHE A 317 -8.41 1.92 3.44
N LYS A 318 -8.45 3.19 3.10
CA LYS A 318 -9.01 3.67 1.82
C LYS A 318 -8.02 3.57 0.65
N ALA A 319 -6.72 3.54 0.93
CA ALA A 319 -5.67 3.28 -0.05
C ALA A 319 -5.50 1.76 -0.26
N VAL A 320 -4.42 1.36 -0.90
CA VAL A 320 -3.97 -0.04 -1.01
C VAL A 320 -2.51 -0.10 -0.60
N GLY A 321 -2.10 -1.21 0.01
CA GLY A 321 -0.73 -1.35 0.51
C GLY A 321 -0.44 -2.78 0.99
N ASP A 322 0.58 -2.92 1.80
CA ASP A 322 1.24 -4.20 2.06
C ASP A 322 0.50 -5.16 2.99
N VAL A 323 -0.43 -4.67 3.85
CA VAL A 323 -1.28 -5.55 4.67
C VAL A 323 -2.06 -6.55 3.81
N SER A 324 -2.47 -6.13 2.61
CA SER A 324 -3.10 -7.02 1.62
C SER A 324 -2.19 -8.23 1.26
N ASN A 325 -0.88 -8.01 1.10
CA ASN A 325 0.05 -9.10 0.78
C ASN A 325 0.20 -10.06 1.98
N PHE A 326 0.33 -9.54 3.20
CA PHE A 326 0.41 -10.38 4.40
C PHE A 326 -0.82 -11.28 4.55
N VAL A 327 -2.02 -10.69 4.40
CA VAL A 327 -3.27 -11.43 4.56
C VAL A 327 -3.48 -12.44 3.43
N ASN A 328 -3.29 -12.03 2.15
CA ASN A 328 -3.65 -12.87 1.00
C ASN A 328 -2.52 -13.80 0.52
N GLU A 329 -1.26 -13.36 0.59
CA GLU A 329 -0.10 -14.15 0.14
C GLU A 329 0.62 -14.83 1.31
N GLY A 330 0.72 -14.12 2.45
CA GLY A 330 1.33 -14.64 3.69
C GLY A 330 0.41 -15.53 4.50
N GLY A 331 -0.92 -15.36 4.38
CA GLY A 331 -1.91 -16.12 5.15
C GLY A 331 -1.89 -15.78 6.65
N VAL A 332 -1.40 -14.59 7.03
CA VAL A 332 -1.26 -14.18 8.43
C VAL A 332 -2.05 -12.90 8.70
N PRO A 333 -2.60 -12.71 9.92
CA PRO A 333 -3.24 -11.47 10.30
C PRO A 333 -2.19 -10.34 10.32
N ALA A 334 -2.55 -9.21 9.70
CA ALA A 334 -1.68 -8.04 9.67
C ALA A 334 -2.50 -6.75 9.77
N VAL A 335 -1.89 -5.70 10.31
CA VAL A 335 -2.51 -4.38 10.48
C VAL A 335 -1.56 -3.28 10.03
N TYR A 336 -2.14 -2.13 9.69
CA TYR A 336 -1.40 -0.87 9.54
C TYR A 336 -1.33 -0.14 10.87
N TYR A 337 -0.16 0.39 11.20
CA TYR A 337 -0.01 1.37 12.27
C TYR A 337 1.25 2.19 12.04
N GLY A 338 1.10 3.45 11.64
CA GLY A 338 2.19 4.33 11.19
C GLY A 338 2.17 5.69 11.87
N CYS A 339 2.88 6.64 11.29
CA CYS A 339 3.01 8.00 11.84
C CYS A 339 1.99 9.01 11.27
N GLY A 340 0.95 8.53 10.59
CA GLY A 340 -0.07 9.31 9.90
C GLY A 340 0.12 9.32 8.40
N LEU A 341 -0.98 9.47 7.65
CA LEU A 341 -0.99 9.48 6.17
C LEU A 341 -1.36 10.84 5.58
N GLU A 342 -1.67 11.83 6.42
CA GLU A 342 -2.24 13.11 5.98
C GLU A 342 -1.31 13.88 5.04
N HIS A 343 -0.01 13.61 5.14
CA HIS A 343 1.02 14.27 4.35
C HIS A 343 1.77 13.31 3.40
N SER A 344 1.35 12.04 3.31
CA SER A 344 1.90 11.07 2.37
C SER A 344 1.73 11.57 0.94
N HIS A 345 2.79 11.48 0.13
CA HIS A 345 2.86 11.96 -1.24
C HIS A 345 2.65 13.49 -1.41
N ALA A 346 2.44 14.25 -0.34
CA ALA A 346 2.27 15.71 -0.40
C ALA A 346 3.58 16.45 -0.73
N THR A 347 3.46 17.73 -1.04
CA THR A 347 4.59 18.65 -1.18
C THR A 347 4.24 19.94 -0.43
N PRO A 348 4.90 20.22 0.71
CA PRO A 348 5.89 19.37 1.37
C PRO A 348 5.27 18.14 2.07
N GLU A 349 6.03 17.05 2.13
CA GLU A 349 5.76 15.93 3.03
C GLU A 349 6.45 16.19 4.36
N TYR A 350 5.80 15.87 5.47
CA TYR A 350 6.40 16.02 6.80
C TYR A 350 5.74 15.11 7.84
N VAL A 351 6.42 14.90 8.97
CA VAL A 351 5.89 14.20 10.14
C VAL A 351 6.17 15.00 11.41
N PRO A 352 5.17 15.23 12.29
CA PRO A 352 5.39 15.81 13.61
C PRO A 352 6.29 14.92 14.48
N LEU A 353 7.20 15.52 15.24
CA LEU A 353 8.10 14.77 16.13
C LEU A 353 7.33 13.97 17.19
N GLU A 354 6.24 14.51 17.69
CA GLU A 354 5.36 13.83 18.64
C GLU A 354 4.70 12.57 18.06
N HIS A 355 4.42 12.54 16.74
CA HIS A 355 3.89 11.36 16.07
C HIS A 355 4.93 10.21 16.04
N LEU A 356 6.19 10.53 15.73
CA LEU A 356 7.29 9.57 15.74
C LEU A 356 7.53 8.98 17.12
N GLU A 357 7.51 9.83 18.15
CA GLU A 357 7.70 9.40 19.54
C GLU A 357 6.54 8.51 19.99
N ARG A 358 5.30 8.92 19.72
CA ARG A 358 4.10 8.14 20.06
C ARG A 358 4.08 6.80 19.34
N LEU A 359 4.38 6.79 18.01
CA LEU A 359 4.48 5.57 17.22
C LEU A 359 5.47 4.59 17.85
N ALA A 360 6.71 5.03 18.13
CA ALA A 360 7.72 4.15 18.70
C ALA A 360 7.30 3.57 20.06
N ARG A 361 6.67 4.37 20.93
CA ARG A 361 6.17 3.92 22.22
C ARG A 361 5.03 2.90 22.10
N VAL A 362 4.07 3.14 21.19
CA VAL A 362 2.95 2.21 20.98
C VAL A 362 3.43 0.93 20.35
N LEU A 363 4.30 0.99 19.34
CA LEU A 363 4.90 -0.22 18.74
C LEU A 363 5.68 -1.04 19.77
N LEU A 364 6.42 -0.37 20.66
CA LEU A 364 7.14 -1.05 21.74
C LEU A 364 6.16 -1.74 22.71
N ALA A 365 5.15 -1.03 23.19
CA ALA A 365 4.15 -1.58 24.09
C ALA A 365 3.40 -2.77 23.45
N ALA A 366 2.92 -2.62 22.22
CA ALA A 366 2.25 -3.68 21.49
C ALA A 366 3.17 -4.89 21.25
N SER A 367 4.44 -4.66 20.89
CA SER A 367 5.41 -5.75 20.69
C SER A 367 5.70 -6.49 22.00
N ALA A 368 5.89 -5.76 23.10
CA ALA A 368 6.11 -6.34 24.42
C ALA A 368 4.92 -7.21 24.88
N LEU A 369 3.70 -6.70 24.70
CA LEU A 369 2.47 -7.45 25.01
C LEU A 369 2.31 -8.68 24.12
N TYR A 370 2.58 -8.55 22.81
CA TYR A 370 2.48 -9.67 21.88
C TYR A 370 3.51 -10.76 22.16
N LEU A 371 4.73 -10.37 22.53
CA LEU A 371 5.84 -11.28 22.87
C LEU A 371 5.90 -11.66 24.35
N GLY A 372 4.84 -11.36 25.11
CA GLY A 372 4.64 -11.87 26.47
C GLY A 372 5.51 -11.25 27.55
N ILE A 373 6.16 -10.11 27.30
CA ILE A 373 6.80 -9.34 28.35
C ILE A 373 5.68 -8.78 29.24
N ARG A 374 5.64 -9.22 30.48
CA ARG A 374 4.75 -8.60 31.47
C ARG A 374 5.34 -7.26 31.87
N GLY A 375 4.62 -6.18 31.61
CA GLY A 375 5.00 -4.88 32.12
C GLY A 375 5.24 -4.97 33.61
N ALA A 376 6.31 -4.34 34.07
CA ALA A 376 6.47 -4.08 35.49
C ALA A 376 5.28 -3.16 35.86
N GLY A 377 4.32 -3.73 36.61
CA GLY A 377 3.17 -3.04 37.14
C GLY A 377 3.54 -1.94 38.13
#